data_61c711468c8457dbf7148611cf5f1ef9
#
_entry.id   61c711468c8457dbf7148611cf5f1ef9
#
_cell.length_a   1.000
_cell.length_b   1.000
_cell.length_c   1.000
_cell.angle_alpha   90.00
_cell.angle_beta   90.00
_cell.angle_gamma   90.00
#
_symmetry.space_group_name_H-M   'P 1'
#
loop_
_entity.id
_entity.type
_entity.pdbx_description
1 polymer ?
#
loop_
_entity_poly.entity_id
_entity_poly.type
_entity_poly.pdbx_seq_one_letter_code
_entity_poly.pdbx_strand_id
1 'polypeptide(L)'
;VHKIILTDIDGVVLDWQTHFNDYLDKYYPGQELFDPTVFAQGEETGKIIREFNNTAWIGFLKPWKDSVEVLTEFKENGWHIFGCTSMGTDQYANSLRKKNIENLMPDVFARVDIIPFMEPKGHWLSQWRGSGAIWVEDKWSNAILGADMGIRTFLMKQSYNSNHDYKGVEKIDNWRQIYNKVTQ
;
A
#
# COMPACT_ATOMS: atom_id res chain seq x y z
N VAL A 1 -6.70 5.05 -23.67
CA VAL A 1 -6.55 5.16 -22.22
C VAL A 1 -5.48 4.15 -21.80
N HIS A 2 -4.41 4.63 -21.21
CA HIS A 2 -3.38 3.72 -20.69
C HIS A 2 -3.95 2.98 -19.47
N LYS A 3 -3.97 1.65 -19.53
CA LYS A 3 -4.47 0.78 -18.45
C LYS A 3 -3.33 0.54 -17.44
N ILE A 4 -3.04 1.53 -16.60
CA ILE A 4 -1.94 1.49 -15.63
C ILE A 4 -2.48 1.72 -14.23
N ILE A 5 -2.16 0.81 -13.31
CA ILE A 5 -2.42 0.93 -11.89
C ILE A 5 -1.09 1.09 -11.17
N LEU A 6 -1.00 2.13 -10.36
CA LEU A 6 0.03 2.36 -9.37
C LEU A 6 -0.59 2.10 -8.00
N THR A 7 0.05 1.34 -7.14
CA THR A 7 -0.53 1.02 -5.84
C THR A 7 0.51 0.96 -4.73
N ASP A 8 0.14 1.44 -3.55
CA ASP A 8 0.79 1.02 -2.31
C ASP A 8 0.52 -0.47 -2.07
N ILE A 9 1.27 -1.06 -1.18
CA ILE A 9 1.15 -2.47 -0.81
C ILE A 9 0.49 -2.61 0.57
N ASP A 10 1.04 -1.97 1.60
CA ASP A 10 0.57 -2.11 2.97
C ASP A 10 -0.73 -1.33 3.21
N GLY A 11 -1.76 -2.01 3.74
CA GLY A 11 -3.08 -1.40 3.93
C GLY A 11 -3.92 -1.21 2.65
N VAL A 12 -3.37 -1.57 1.49
CA VAL A 12 -4.03 -1.45 0.17
C VAL A 12 -4.13 -2.80 -0.53
N VAL A 13 -3.04 -3.53 -0.63
CA VAL A 13 -2.95 -4.87 -1.25
C VAL A 13 -2.83 -5.96 -0.19
N LEU A 14 -2.04 -5.72 0.84
CA LEU A 14 -1.79 -6.63 1.97
C LEU A 14 -2.30 -6.03 3.28
N ASP A 15 -2.85 -6.88 4.15
CA ASP A 15 -3.32 -6.51 5.48
C ASP A 15 -2.16 -6.42 6.47
N TRP A 16 -1.39 -5.34 6.36
CA TRP A 16 -0.25 -5.08 7.23
C TRP A 16 -0.67 -4.82 8.69
N GLN A 17 -1.76 -4.06 8.88
CA GLN A 17 -2.19 -3.59 10.20
C GLN A 17 -2.59 -4.75 11.13
N THR A 18 -3.39 -5.69 10.65
CA THR A 18 -3.79 -6.85 11.46
C THR A 18 -2.58 -7.68 11.88
N HIS A 19 -1.65 -7.94 10.93
CA HIS A 19 -0.44 -8.71 11.25
C HIS A 19 0.51 -7.97 12.18
N PHE A 20 0.59 -6.65 12.08
CA PHE A 20 1.36 -5.84 13.02
C PHE A 20 0.74 -5.87 14.42
N ASN A 21 -0.58 -5.80 14.53
CA ASN A 21 -1.27 -5.95 15.83
C ASN A 21 -1.01 -7.33 16.44
N ASP A 22 -1.12 -8.41 15.67
CA ASP A 22 -0.81 -9.77 16.11
C ASP A 22 0.65 -9.88 16.60
N TYR A 23 1.57 -9.19 15.93
CA TYR A 23 2.98 -9.12 16.33
C TYR A 23 3.14 -8.36 17.66
N LEU A 24 2.46 -7.24 17.84
CA LEU A 24 2.48 -6.46 19.08
C LEU A 24 1.94 -7.28 20.25
N ASP A 25 0.79 -7.92 20.10
CA ASP A 25 0.17 -8.75 21.13
C ASP A 25 1.11 -9.87 21.59
N LYS A 26 1.88 -10.42 20.66
CA LYS A 26 2.80 -11.51 20.95
C LYS A 26 4.10 -11.08 21.61
N TYR A 27 4.71 -9.99 21.14
CA TYR A 27 6.08 -9.59 21.53
C TYR A 27 6.12 -8.37 22.44
N TYR A 28 5.04 -7.59 22.48
CA TYR A 28 4.90 -6.36 23.26
C TYR A 28 3.56 -6.33 24.02
N PRO A 29 3.25 -7.37 24.82
CA PRO A 29 1.96 -7.48 25.51
C PRO A 29 1.72 -6.29 26.44
N GLY A 30 0.52 -5.71 26.38
CA GLY A 30 0.13 -4.57 27.22
C GLY A 30 0.48 -3.20 26.63
N GLN A 31 1.06 -3.12 25.43
CA GLN A 31 1.09 -1.87 24.69
C GLN A 31 -0.26 -1.64 24.01
N GLU A 32 -0.81 -0.43 24.16
CA GLU A 32 -2.02 -0.05 23.44
C GLU A 32 -1.80 -0.18 21.93
N LEU A 33 -2.85 -0.64 21.21
CA LEU A 33 -2.85 -0.73 19.77
C LEU A 33 -2.47 0.62 19.17
N PHE A 34 -1.41 0.64 18.38
CA PHE A 34 -0.96 1.85 17.74
C PHE A 34 -2.00 2.37 16.74
N ASP A 35 -2.39 3.62 16.90
CA ASP A 35 -3.01 4.37 15.82
C ASP A 35 -1.92 4.71 14.79
N PRO A 36 -2.01 4.21 13.55
CA PRO A 36 -1.04 4.51 12.51
C PRO A 36 -0.90 6.01 12.21
N THR A 37 -1.87 6.85 12.59
CA THR A 37 -1.76 8.31 12.47
C THR A 37 -0.75 8.90 13.46
N VAL A 38 -0.49 8.22 14.57
CA VAL A 38 0.48 8.61 15.58
C VAL A 38 1.89 8.11 15.22
N PHE A 39 2.02 7.26 14.22
CA PHE A 39 3.27 6.66 13.76
C PHE A 39 4.38 7.64 13.40
N ALA A 40 4.02 8.81 12.97
CA ALA A 40 5.00 9.83 12.59
C ALA A 40 5.65 10.54 13.80
N GLN A 41 5.19 10.27 15.04
CA GLN A 41 5.50 11.14 16.19
C GLN A 41 6.31 10.47 17.30
N GLY A 42 6.56 9.15 17.26
CA GLY A 42 7.29 8.46 18.32
C GLY A 42 8.50 7.67 17.82
N GLU A 43 9.70 7.97 18.32
CA GLU A 43 10.93 7.24 17.98
C GLU A 43 10.83 5.75 18.32
N GLU A 44 10.18 5.42 19.44
CA GLU A 44 9.98 4.06 19.90
C GLU A 44 9.04 3.26 19.00
N THR A 45 7.91 3.83 18.61
CA THR A 45 6.97 3.23 17.66
C THR A 45 7.63 2.96 16.31
N GLY A 46 8.41 3.91 15.82
CA GLY A 46 9.17 3.74 14.58
C GLY A 46 10.21 2.59 14.66
N LYS A 47 10.77 2.32 15.83
CA LYS A 47 11.67 1.17 16.04
C LYS A 47 10.93 -0.15 15.93
N ILE A 48 9.79 -0.28 16.61
CA ILE A 48 8.98 -1.52 16.60
C ILE A 48 8.46 -1.82 15.17
N ILE A 49 8.06 -0.81 14.41
CA ILE A 49 7.65 -1.00 13.01
C ILE A 49 8.81 -1.49 12.15
N ARG A 50 9.98 -0.86 12.28
CA ARG A 50 11.18 -1.32 11.54
C ARG A 50 11.56 -2.74 11.92
N GLU A 51 11.43 -3.08 13.22
CA GLU A 51 11.66 -4.44 13.71
C GLU A 51 10.68 -5.42 13.03
N PHE A 52 9.36 -5.17 13.10
CA PHE A 52 8.36 -6.00 12.45
C PHE A 52 8.63 -6.16 10.95
N ASN A 53 8.90 -5.06 10.25
CA ASN A 53 9.17 -5.08 8.82
C ASN A 53 10.46 -5.83 8.45
N ASN A 54 11.35 -6.10 9.39
CA ASN A 54 12.57 -6.89 9.21
C ASN A 54 12.42 -8.35 9.70
N THR A 55 11.22 -8.76 10.12
CA THR A 55 10.96 -10.14 10.53
C THR A 55 10.46 -11.01 9.37
N ALA A 56 10.44 -12.32 9.60
CA ALA A 56 9.84 -13.27 8.66
C ALA A 56 8.32 -13.07 8.47
N TRP A 57 7.63 -12.41 9.41
CA TRP A 57 6.20 -12.11 9.32
C TRP A 57 5.84 -11.39 8.02
N ILE A 58 6.73 -10.52 7.55
CA ILE A 58 6.50 -9.72 6.34
C ILE A 58 6.32 -10.55 5.07
N GLY A 59 6.78 -11.80 5.09
CA GLY A 59 6.62 -12.75 3.99
C GLY A 59 5.30 -13.52 3.98
N PHE A 60 4.42 -13.29 4.97
CA PHE A 60 3.21 -14.08 5.20
C PHE A 60 1.97 -13.23 5.47
N LEU A 61 1.98 -11.96 5.08
CA LEU A 61 0.83 -11.09 5.22
C LEU A 61 -0.33 -11.58 4.34
N LYS A 62 -1.53 -11.52 4.88
CA LYS A 62 -2.76 -11.87 4.14
C LYS A 62 -3.14 -10.76 3.16
N PRO A 63 -3.94 -11.09 2.13
CA PRO A 63 -4.50 -10.06 1.25
C PRO A 63 -5.40 -9.08 2.01
N TRP A 64 -5.39 -7.82 1.57
CA TRP A 64 -6.38 -6.84 2.01
C TRP A 64 -7.68 -7.03 1.24
N LYS A 65 -8.77 -7.37 1.94
CA LYS A 65 -10.12 -7.54 1.37
C LYS A 65 -10.11 -8.34 0.04
N ASP A 66 -10.61 -7.73 -1.02
CA ASP A 66 -10.78 -8.27 -2.37
C ASP A 66 -9.59 -8.02 -3.30
N SER A 67 -8.42 -7.63 -2.74
CA SER A 67 -7.25 -7.21 -3.53
C SER A 67 -6.78 -8.28 -4.52
N VAL A 68 -6.68 -9.55 -4.10
CA VAL A 68 -6.20 -10.64 -4.98
C VAL A 68 -7.15 -10.86 -6.15
N GLU A 69 -8.44 -11.00 -5.87
CA GLU A 69 -9.47 -11.22 -6.89
C GLU A 69 -9.47 -10.10 -7.93
N VAL A 70 -9.57 -8.85 -7.45
CA VAL A 70 -9.79 -7.71 -8.35
C VAL A 70 -8.52 -7.30 -9.10
N LEU A 71 -7.33 -7.38 -8.47
CA LEU A 71 -6.07 -7.10 -9.17
C LEU A 71 -5.77 -8.15 -10.24
N THR A 72 -6.11 -9.42 -9.98
CA THR A 72 -6.03 -10.47 -10.99
C THR A 72 -6.95 -10.18 -12.17
N GLU A 73 -8.21 -9.79 -11.89
CA GLU A 73 -9.16 -9.40 -12.94
C GLU A 73 -8.67 -8.19 -13.75
N PHE A 74 -8.09 -7.19 -13.11
CA PHE A 74 -7.46 -6.06 -13.82
C PHE A 74 -6.35 -6.54 -14.76
N LYS A 75 -5.46 -7.43 -14.27
CA LYS A 75 -4.39 -8.00 -15.09
C LYS A 75 -4.93 -8.74 -16.31
N GLU A 76 -5.93 -9.61 -16.13
CA GLU A 76 -6.59 -10.35 -17.19
C GLU A 76 -7.25 -9.43 -18.24
N ASN A 77 -7.72 -8.27 -17.81
CA ASN A 77 -8.27 -7.23 -18.67
C ASN A 77 -7.21 -6.29 -19.26
N GLY A 78 -5.94 -6.66 -19.22
CA GLY A 78 -4.82 -5.96 -19.87
C GLY A 78 -4.33 -4.71 -19.15
N TRP A 79 -4.56 -4.60 -17.83
CA TRP A 79 -3.96 -3.55 -17.02
C TRP A 79 -2.55 -3.94 -16.60
N HIS A 80 -1.66 -2.95 -16.53
CA HIS A 80 -0.31 -3.08 -16.00
C HIS A 80 -0.27 -2.54 -14.57
N ILE A 81 0.14 -3.36 -13.61
CA ILE A 81 0.09 -3.05 -12.20
C ILE A 81 1.52 -2.88 -11.67
N PHE A 82 1.79 -1.73 -11.04
CA PHE A 82 3.07 -1.37 -10.43
C PHE A 82 2.87 -1.09 -8.96
N GLY A 83 3.58 -1.81 -8.10
CA GLY A 83 3.56 -1.60 -6.66
C GLY A 83 4.71 -0.74 -6.19
N CYS A 84 4.48 0.08 -5.16
CA CYS A 84 5.50 0.84 -4.46
C CYS A 84 5.28 0.78 -2.96
N THR A 85 6.16 0.13 -2.22
CA THR A 85 6.08 0.01 -0.76
C THR A 85 7.31 0.61 -0.08
N SER A 86 7.10 1.21 1.10
CA SER A 86 8.17 1.77 1.91
C SER A 86 8.60 0.76 2.98
N MET A 87 9.84 0.30 2.91
CA MET A 87 10.39 -0.70 3.83
C MET A 87 11.81 -0.30 4.30
N GLY A 88 12.36 -1.07 5.24
CA GLY A 88 13.75 -0.94 5.64
C GLY A 88 14.74 -1.32 4.54
N THR A 89 16.03 -1.22 4.87
CA THR A 89 17.13 -1.55 3.96
C THR A 89 17.53 -3.03 3.97
N ASP A 90 16.88 -3.85 4.81
CA ASP A 90 17.16 -5.28 4.91
C ASP A 90 16.72 -6.01 3.62
N GLN A 91 17.70 -6.52 2.88
CA GLN A 91 17.45 -7.17 1.59
C GLN A 91 16.69 -8.47 1.70
N TYR A 92 16.83 -9.19 2.82
CA TYR A 92 16.11 -10.44 3.05
C TYR A 92 14.62 -10.16 3.28
N ALA A 93 14.30 -9.21 4.17
CA ALA A 93 12.93 -8.77 4.40
C ALA A 93 12.27 -8.24 3.10
N ASN A 94 13.01 -7.45 2.33
CA ASN A 94 12.55 -6.95 1.03
C ASN A 94 12.25 -8.10 0.05
N SER A 95 13.07 -9.16 0.03
CA SER A 95 12.83 -10.33 -0.79
C SER A 95 11.61 -11.14 -0.33
N LEU A 96 11.40 -11.26 0.99
CA LEU A 96 10.22 -11.91 1.55
C LEU A 96 8.92 -11.18 1.18
N ARG A 97 8.94 -9.85 1.22
CA ARG A 97 7.79 -9.03 0.79
C ARG A 97 7.41 -9.30 -0.67
N LYS A 98 8.40 -9.30 -1.57
CA LYS A 98 8.17 -9.60 -2.97
C LYS A 98 7.65 -11.02 -3.18
N LYS A 99 8.21 -12.00 -2.47
CA LYS A 99 7.73 -13.38 -2.50
C LYS A 99 6.30 -13.53 -1.97
N ASN A 100 5.94 -12.79 -0.93
CA ASN A 100 4.57 -12.80 -0.40
C ASN A 100 3.57 -12.36 -1.49
N ILE A 101 3.85 -11.26 -2.18
CA ILE A 101 3.02 -10.74 -3.27
C ILE A 101 2.94 -11.76 -4.40
N GLU A 102 4.08 -12.30 -4.84
CA GLU A 102 4.15 -13.27 -5.94
C GLU A 102 3.42 -14.57 -5.61
N ASN A 103 3.51 -15.06 -4.37
CA ASN A 103 2.80 -16.26 -3.92
C ASN A 103 1.28 -16.08 -3.90
N LEU A 104 0.79 -14.87 -3.57
CA LEU A 104 -0.63 -14.56 -3.53
C LEU A 104 -1.21 -14.24 -4.91
N MET A 105 -0.41 -13.63 -5.76
CA MET A 105 -0.83 -13.08 -7.06
C MET A 105 0.28 -13.30 -8.11
N PRO A 106 0.50 -14.56 -8.54
CA PRO A 106 1.54 -14.86 -9.54
C PRO A 106 1.33 -14.05 -10.81
N ASP A 107 2.41 -13.42 -11.30
CA ASP A 107 2.45 -12.66 -12.57
C ASP A 107 1.47 -11.46 -12.65
N VAL A 108 0.82 -11.06 -11.55
CA VAL A 108 -0.13 -9.94 -11.54
C VAL A 108 0.61 -8.60 -11.61
N PHE A 109 1.67 -8.45 -10.81
CA PHE A 109 2.45 -7.21 -10.80
C PHE A 109 3.52 -7.22 -11.90
N ALA A 110 3.55 -6.17 -12.72
CA ALA A 110 4.63 -5.96 -13.68
C ALA A 110 5.95 -5.65 -12.96
N ARG A 111 5.88 -4.94 -11.82
CA ARG A 111 7.02 -4.63 -10.96
C ARG A 111 6.54 -4.21 -9.57
N VAL A 112 7.31 -4.56 -8.54
CA VAL A 112 7.16 -4.03 -7.18
C VAL A 112 8.46 -3.36 -6.77
N ASP A 113 8.40 -2.04 -6.57
CA ASP A 113 9.51 -1.21 -6.12
C ASP A 113 9.46 -1.04 -4.60
N ILE A 114 10.61 -1.12 -3.97
CA ILE A 114 10.76 -0.89 -2.53
C ILE A 114 11.60 0.38 -2.37
N ILE A 115 11.03 1.35 -1.67
CA ILE A 115 11.70 2.60 -1.31
C ILE A 115 12.07 2.60 0.18
N PRO A 116 13.04 3.42 0.61
CA PRO A 116 13.43 3.52 2.01
C PRO A 116 12.25 3.85 2.92
N PHE A 117 12.32 3.34 4.16
CA PHE A 117 11.30 3.59 5.18
C PHE A 117 11.08 5.09 5.40
N MET A 118 9.82 5.52 5.42
CA MET A 118 9.38 6.91 5.55
C MET A 118 9.74 7.83 4.38
N GLU A 119 10.37 7.36 3.31
CA GLU A 119 10.58 8.18 2.13
C GLU A 119 9.23 8.50 1.45
N PRO A 120 8.96 9.79 1.13
CA PRO A 120 7.76 10.17 0.39
C PRO A 120 7.76 9.57 -1.02
N LYS A 121 6.62 9.05 -1.47
CA LYS A 121 6.48 8.42 -2.79
C LYS A 121 6.48 9.40 -3.97
N GLY A 122 6.64 10.70 -3.72
CA GLY A 122 6.57 11.74 -4.76
C GLY A 122 7.56 11.55 -5.89
N HIS A 123 8.82 11.19 -5.58
CA HIS A 123 9.82 10.92 -6.62
C HIS A 123 9.41 9.73 -7.51
N TRP A 124 8.96 8.63 -6.90
CA TRP A 124 8.50 7.46 -7.63
C TRP A 124 7.27 7.75 -8.49
N LEU A 125 6.30 8.54 -7.96
CA LEU A 125 5.09 8.93 -8.69
C LEU A 125 5.39 9.90 -9.86
N SER A 126 6.42 10.72 -9.76
CA SER A 126 6.71 11.76 -10.75
C SER A 126 6.94 11.22 -12.18
N GLN A 127 7.46 10.01 -12.32
CA GLN A 127 7.66 9.35 -13.62
C GLN A 127 6.35 9.01 -14.35
N TRP A 128 5.22 9.02 -13.64
CA TRP A 128 3.91 8.66 -14.16
C TRP A 128 3.02 9.86 -14.49
N ARG A 129 3.54 11.09 -14.36
CA ARG A 129 2.80 12.30 -14.74
C ARG A 129 2.33 12.22 -16.20
N GLY A 130 1.05 12.53 -16.43
CA GLY A 130 0.47 12.52 -17.77
C GLY A 130 0.31 11.14 -18.42
N SER A 131 0.62 10.05 -17.72
CA SER A 131 0.48 8.69 -18.25
C SER A 131 -0.97 8.19 -18.34
N GLY A 132 -1.90 8.86 -17.66
CA GLY A 132 -3.28 8.38 -17.51
C GLY A 132 -3.41 7.23 -16.49
N ALA A 133 -2.37 6.95 -15.71
CA ALA A 133 -2.37 5.97 -14.63
C ALA A 133 -3.33 6.38 -13.51
N ILE A 134 -3.78 5.40 -12.72
CA ILE A 134 -4.45 5.62 -11.45
C ILE A 134 -3.49 5.30 -10.30
N TRP A 135 -3.63 5.98 -9.16
CA TRP A 135 -2.87 5.78 -7.96
C TRP A 135 -3.78 5.34 -6.81
N VAL A 136 -3.43 4.27 -6.10
CA VAL A 136 -4.18 3.74 -4.95
C VAL A 136 -3.28 3.72 -3.72
N GLU A 137 -3.71 4.36 -2.64
CA GLU A 137 -2.92 4.60 -1.43
C GLU A 137 -3.84 4.59 -0.20
N ASP A 138 -3.32 4.29 0.98
CA ASP A 138 -4.02 4.45 2.25
C ASP A 138 -3.46 5.60 3.11
N LYS A 139 -2.19 5.98 2.87
CA LYS A 139 -1.57 7.10 3.57
C LYS A 139 -1.93 8.42 2.91
N TRP A 140 -2.65 9.25 3.68
CA TRP A 140 -3.17 10.53 3.21
C TRP A 140 -2.14 11.43 2.52
N SER A 141 -0.95 11.59 3.14
CA SER A 141 0.11 12.44 2.57
C SER A 141 0.59 11.99 1.19
N ASN A 142 0.67 10.68 0.94
CA ASN A 142 1.05 10.14 -0.36
C ASN A 142 -0.10 10.21 -1.39
N ALA A 143 -1.36 10.10 -0.93
CA ALA A 143 -2.51 10.30 -1.82
C ALA A 143 -2.55 11.73 -2.36
N ILE A 144 -2.31 12.74 -1.52
CA ILE A 144 -2.20 14.15 -1.94
C ILE A 144 -1.11 14.31 -3.01
N LEU A 145 0.07 13.71 -2.82
CA LEU A 145 1.15 13.80 -3.82
C LEU A 145 0.71 13.30 -5.21
N GLY A 146 -0.04 12.21 -5.26
CA GLY A 146 -0.59 11.70 -6.52
C GLY A 146 -1.59 12.69 -7.17
N ALA A 147 -2.53 13.20 -6.38
CA ALA A 147 -3.53 14.14 -6.84
C ALA A 147 -2.90 15.47 -7.33
N ASP A 148 -1.92 16.02 -6.61
CA ASP A 148 -1.18 17.23 -7.00
C ASP A 148 -0.36 17.05 -8.29
N MET A 149 0.01 15.82 -8.60
CA MET A 149 0.66 15.48 -9.86
C MET A 149 -0.31 15.26 -11.03
N GLY A 150 -1.62 15.40 -10.79
CA GLY A 150 -2.66 15.17 -11.78
C GLY A 150 -2.90 13.68 -12.08
N ILE A 151 -2.48 12.79 -11.20
CA ILE A 151 -2.77 11.36 -11.28
C ILE A 151 -4.13 11.12 -10.63
N ARG A 152 -5.05 10.40 -11.29
CA ARG A 152 -6.33 10.02 -10.68
C ARG A 152 -6.08 9.18 -9.44
N THR A 153 -6.43 9.69 -8.26
CA THR A 153 -6.01 9.11 -6.99
C THR A 153 -7.20 8.57 -6.20
N PHE A 154 -7.05 7.35 -5.72
CA PHE A 154 -7.97 6.67 -4.81
C PHE A 154 -7.32 6.49 -3.44
N LEU A 155 -8.06 6.84 -2.38
CA LEU A 155 -7.67 6.58 -1.00
C LEU A 155 -8.45 5.38 -0.46
N MET A 156 -7.76 4.27 -0.21
CA MET A 156 -8.33 3.12 0.48
C MET A 156 -8.65 3.50 1.92
N LYS A 157 -9.93 3.46 2.29
CA LYS A 157 -10.36 3.85 3.64
C LYS A 157 -9.80 2.91 4.70
N GLN A 158 -9.21 3.53 5.69
CA GLN A 158 -8.72 2.94 6.93
C GLN A 158 -9.25 3.75 8.11
N SER A 159 -9.18 3.22 9.33
CA SER A 159 -9.62 3.94 10.54
C SER A 159 -8.91 5.28 10.72
N TYR A 160 -7.63 5.34 10.34
CA TYR A 160 -6.75 6.49 10.52
C TYR A 160 -6.82 7.57 9.43
N ASN A 161 -7.54 7.32 8.32
CA ASN A 161 -7.59 8.28 7.21
C ASN A 161 -9.02 8.76 6.86
N SER A 162 -10.03 8.30 7.60
CA SER A 162 -11.45 8.52 7.29
C SER A 162 -11.88 10.00 7.29
N ASN A 163 -11.23 10.82 8.13
CA ASN A 163 -11.62 12.22 8.38
C ASN A 163 -10.95 13.25 7.46
N HIS A 164 -10.18 12.80 6.46
CA HIS A 164 -9.47 13.69 5.56
C HIS A 164 -10.17 13.79 4.22
N ASP A 165 -10.34 15.01 3.71
CA ASP A 165 -10.86 15.27 2.36
C ASP A 165 -9.89 16.15 1.59
N TYR A 166 -9.63 15.83 0.33
CA TYR A 166 -8.77 16.59 -0.55
C TYR A 166 -9.30 16.56 -1.99
N LYS A 167 -9.26 17.71 -2.64
CA LYS A 167 -9.68 17.80 -4.05
C LYS A 167 -8.81 16.92 -4.93
N GLY A 168 -9.44 16.01 -5.67
CA GLY A 168 -8.74 15.08 -6.56
C GLY A 168 -8.38 13.73 -5.92
N VAL A 169 -8.77 13.50 -4.66
CA VAL A 169 -8.64 12.20 -3.98
C VAL A 169 -10.02 11.60 -3.78
N GLU A 170 -10.29 10.44 -4.36
CA GLU A 170 -11.55 9.70 -4.21
C GLU A 170 -11.38 8.64 -3.12
N LYS A 171 -12.24 8.65 -2.07
CA LYS A 171 -12.25 7.61 -1.04
C LYS A 171 -12.99 6.36 -1.53
N ILE A 172 -12.42 5.19 -1.26
CA ILE A 172 -12.98 3.89 -1.63
C ILE A 172 -12.86 2.89 -0.47
N ASP A 173 -13.74 1.90 -0.42
CA ASP A 173 -13.76 0.89 0.63
C ASP A 173 -13.05 -0.41 0.24
N ASN A 174 -12.91 -0.67 -1.05
CA ASN A 174 -12.32 -1.90 -1.60
C ASN A 174 -11.92 -1.73 -3.07
N TRP A 175 -11.21 -2.70 -3.61
CA TRP A 175 -10.76 -2.71 -5.00
C TRP A 175 -11.90 -2.80 -6.02
N ARG A 176 -13.00 -3.48 -5.69
CA ARG A 176 -14.17 -3.61 -6.59
C ARG A 176 -14.79 -2.24 -6.91
N GLN A 177 -14.79 -1.30 -5.97
CA GLN A 177 -15.24 0.06 -6.22
C GLN A 177 -14.35 0.79 -7.24
N ILE A 178 -13.02 0.59 -7.18
CA ILE A 178 -12.09 1.15 -8.19
C ILE A 178 -12.40 0.55 -9.55
N TYR A 179 -12.48 -0.78 -9.62
CA TYR A 179 -12.76 -1.50 -10.87
C TYR A 179 -14.00 -0.94 -11.57
N ASN A 180 -15.10 -0.83 -10.84
CA ASN A 180 -16.35 -0.30 -11.38
C ASN A 180 -16.24 1.15 -11.88
N LYS A 181 -15.41 1.98 -11.24
CA LYS A 181 -15.21 3.40 -11.60
C LYS A 181 -14.31 3.61 -12.83
N VAL A 182 -13.46 2.67 -13.17
CA VAL A 182 -12.44 2.85 -14.23
C VAL A 182 -12.69 1.99 -15.46
N THR A 183 -13.60 1.01 -15.37
CA THR A 183 -13.96 0.11 -16.48
C THR A 183 -15.34 0.40 -17.09
N GLN A 184 -16.10 1.32 -16.52
CA GLN A 184 -17.36 1.84 -17.09
C GLN A 184 -17.04 2.99 -18.08
#